data_6ef1a44901b09c63bb589e3abdaaa97e
#
_entry.id   6ef1a44901b09c63bb589e3abdaaa97e
#
_cell.length_a   1.000
_cell.length_b   1.000
_cell.length_c   1.000
_cell.angle_alpha   90.00
_cell.angle_beta   90.00
_cell.angle_gamma   90.00
#
_symmetry.space_group_name_H-M   'P 1'
#
loop_
_entity.id
_entity.type
_entity.pdbx_description
1 polymer ?
#
loop_
_entity_poly.entity_id
_entity_poly.type
_entity_poly.pdbx_seq_one_letter_code
_entity_poly.pdbx_strand_id
1 'polypeptide(L)'
;MKNQLMIGLTLAFAAFGCGGSSDGGGGAGGTAGPLAVEIQFAAKVGAEPFVCGTTYDNLGANASSLELSDFRFYVQDVELKSSDGQYVPVTLDTEANIWQTGNVTLLDFEDGCTDLGTAPMNSVVAGTVPEGTYDGIRFLMGVPFDLNHENPAVAEPPLNLSSMQWNWQGGYKFLRIDSGNLSMTDWRMHLGSTACDGDPVGGGTTACGNPNRPEVELATFDPATDTVVADFAALVDGAALDVNQPETQVGCQSAPADGDCAVLFDNLGLPFGGSPAGTQSFFSVE
;
A
#
# COMPACT_ATOMS: atom_id res chain seq x y z
N MET A 1 60.79 12.55 -11.59
CA MET A 1 61.77 11.61 -12.14
C MET A 1 61.12 10.21 -12.10
N LYS A 2 61.06 9.60 -13.30
CA LYS A 2 60.97 8.14 -13.58
C LYS A 2 59.72 7.40 -13.11
N ASN A 3 59.03 6.54 -13.83
CA ASN A 3 59.05 6.14 -15.27
C ASN A 3 57.72 5.42 -15.54
N GLN A 4 57.23 5.58 -16.74
CA GLN A 4 56.13 4.78 -17.34
C GLN A 4 56.58 3.31 -17.54
N LEU A 5 55.62 2.38 -17.48
CA LEU A 5 55.69 1.15 -18.22
C LEU A 5 54.35 0.80 -18.83
N MET A 6 54.20 1.02 -20.12
CA MET A 6 53.16 0.45 -20.96
C MET A 6 53.49 -0.99 -21.31
N ILE A 7 52.51 -1.89 -21.17
CA ILE A 7 52.59 -3.22 -21.80
C ILE A 7 51.36 -3.34 -22.71
N GLY A 8 51.61 -3.30 -24.01
CA GLY A 8 50.61 -3.60 -25.03
C GLY A 8 50.44 -5.11 -25.19
N LEU A 9 49.20 -5.54 -25.32
CA LEU A 9 48.87 -6.94 -25.65
C LEU A 9 48.14 -6.96 -26.98
N THR A 10 48.79 -7.52 -28.00
CA THR A 10 48.30 -7.69 -29.36
C THR A 10 47.41 -8.93 -29.45
N LEU A 11 46.12 -8.77 -29.85
CA LEU A 11 45.25 -9.89 -30.20
C LEU A 11 45.42 -10.26 -31.68
N ALA A 12 45.75 -11.53 -31.91
CA ALA A 12 45.77 -12.16 -33.20
C ALA A 12 44.39 -12.67 -33.60
N PHE A 13 43.91 -12.26 -34.79
CA PHE A 13 42.72 -12.83 -35.44
C PHE A 13 43.07 -14.18 -36.07
N ALA A 14 42.33 -15.23 -35.75
CA ALA A 14 42.26 -16.46 -36.51
C ALA A 14 40.88 -16.61 -37.14
N ALA A 15 40.80 -16.48 -38.43
CA ALA A 15 39.61 -16.81 -39.22
C ALA A 15 39.64 -18.31 -39.54
N PHE A 16 38.58 -19.04 -39.24
CA PHE A 16 38.29 -20.36 -39.77
C PHE A 16 36.92 -20.41 -40.43
N GLY A 17 36.89 -20.94 -41.57
CA GLY A 17 35.90 -20.86 -42.60
C GLY A 17 34.72 -21.83 -42.46
N CYS A 18 33.81 -21.65 -43.39
CA CYS A 18 32.54 -22.29 -43.67
C CYS A 18 32.50 -23.82 -43.60
N GLY A 19 31.39 -24.33 -43.07
CA GLY A 19 30.87 -25.64 -43.33
C GLY A 19 29.37 -25.63 -43.07
N GLY A 20 28.55 -25.57 -44.14
CA GLY A 20 27.10 -25.63 -44.01
C GLY A 20 26.62 -27.03 -43.67
N SER A 21 25.65 -27.15 -42.83
CA SER A 21 24.64 -28.20 -42.79
C SER A 21 23.32 -27.64 -42.26
N SER A 22 22.33 -27.65 -43.14
CA SER A 22 20.94 -27.36 -42.84
C SER A 22 20.32 -28.53 -42.11
N ASP A 23 20.15 -28.40 -40.82
CA ASP A 23 19.20 -29.25 -40.05
C ASP A 23 18.14 -28.36 -39.41
N GLY A 24 16.90 -28.65 -39.75
CA GLY A 24 15.70 -27.99 -39.20
C GLY A 24 15.58 -28.27 -37.71
N GLY A 25 16.08 -27.34 -36.91
CA GLY A 25 15.84 -27.30 -35.48
C GLY A 25 14.55 -26.57 -35.21
N GLY A 26 13.52 -27.30 -34.77
CA GLY A 26 12.31 -26.72 -34.20
C GLY A 26 12.69 -25.72 -33.13
N GLY A 27 12.16 -24.49 -33.23
CA GLY A 27 12.32 -23.49 -32.19
C GLY A 27 11.78 -24.04 -30.89
N ALA A 28 12.70 -24.35 -29.96
CA ALA A 28 12.33 -24.44 -28.56
C ALA A 28 11.78 -23.07 -28.20
N GLY A 29 10.46 -22.98 -28.02
CA GLY A 29 9.85 -21.84 -27.39
C GLY A 29 10.49 -21.74 -26.00
N GLY A 30 11.45 -20.82 -25.85
CA GLY A 30 11.93 -20.46 -24.55
C GLY A 30 10.73 -19.97 -23.78
N THR A 31 10.37 -20.63 -22.67
CA THR A 31 9.47 -20.06 -21.71
C THR A 31 10.15 -18.79 -21.24
N ALA A 32 9.62 -17.65 -21.68
CA ALA A 32 10.05 -16.37 -21.17
C ALA A 32 9.91 -16.39 -19.65
N GLY A 33 10.88 -15.81 -18.95
CA GLY A 33 10.90 -15.77 -17.49
C GLY A 33 9.82 -14.83 -16.97
N PRO A 34 9.59 -14.78 -15.66
CA PRO A 34 8.65 -13.85 -15.09
C PRO A 34 9.06 -12.40 -15.40
N LEU A 35 8.06 -11.56 -15.64
CA LEU A 35 8.20 -10.13 -15.84
C LEU A 35 8.32 -9.42 -14.49
N ALA A 36 9.39 -8.65 -14.26
CA ALA A 36 9.50 -7.78 -13.10
C ALA A 36 8.54 -6.59 -13.25
N VAL A 37 7.85 -6.25 -12.17
CA VAL A 37 6.92 -5.13 -12.09
C VAL A 37 7.23 -4.27 -10.85
N GLU A 38 7.11 -2.95 -11.03
CA GLU A 38 7.18 -1.94 -9.98
C GLU A 38 5.92 -1.07 -10.07
N ILE A 39 4.91 -1.43 -9.31
CA ILE A 39 3.61 -0.74 -9.30
C ILE A 39 3.76 0.53 -8.46
N GLN A 40 3.60 1.68 -9.10
CA GLN A 40 3.74 2.98 -8.46
C GLN A 40 2.47 3.38 -7.73
N PHE A 41 2.65 3.91 -6.52
CA PHE A 41 1.60 4.53 -5.72
C PHE A 41 1.96 5.98 -5.39
N ALA A 42 0.94 6.82 -5.19
CA ALA A 42 1.11 8.19 -4.72
C ALA A 42 0.06 8.52 -3.67
N ALA A 43 0.44 9.31 -2.67
CA ALA A 43 -0.49 9.94 -1.74
C ALA A 43 -0.74 11.38 -2.17
N LYS A 44 -2.01 11.77 -2.25
CA LYS A 44 -2.44 13.12 -2.63
C LYS A 44 -3.49 13.68 -1.68
N VAL A 45 -3.68 14.99 -1.77
CA VAL A 45 -4.79 15.73 -1.17
C VAL A 45 -5.42 16.58 -2.27
N GLY A 46 -6.40 16.03 -2.95
CA GLY A 46 -6.95 16.61 -4.17
C GLY A 46 -5.90 16.67 -5.29
N ALA A 47 -5.64 17.87 -5.80
CA ALA A 47 -4.66 18.05 -6.88
C ALA A 47 -3.20 18.08 -6.40
N GLU A 48 -2.96 18.17 -5.09
CA GLU A 48 -1.61 18.37 -4.53
C GLU A 48 -1.04 17.06 -3.98
N PRO A 49 0.29 16.83 -4.11
CA PRO A 49 0.92 15.70 -3.44
C PRO A 49 0.84 15.86 -1.92
N PHE A 50 0.73 14.74 -1.20
CA PHE A 50 0.90 14.76 0.24
C PHE A 50 2.36 15.14 0.59
N VAL A 51 2.49 16.10 1.50
CA VAL A 51 3.76 16.52 2.08
C VAL A 51 3.57 16.70 3.58
N CYS A 52 4.41 16.06 4.34
CA CYS A 52 4.43 16.08 5.79
C CYS A 52 4.42 17.51 6.36
N GLY A 53 3.55 17.78 7.35
CA GLY A 53 3.44 19.08 8.01
C GLY A 53 2.84 20.19 7.15
N THR A 54 2.29 19.84 5.98
CA THR A 54 1.58 20.80 5.13
C THR A 54 0.13 20.90 5.56
N THR A 55 -0.37 22.14 5.63
CA THR A 55 -1.80 22.41 5.83
C THR A 55 -2.53 22.42 4.50
N TYR A 56 -3.57 21.62 4.41
CA TYR A 56 -4.48 21.55 3.26
C TYR A 56 -5.83 22.14 3.64
N ASP A 57 -6.37 22.95 2.77
CA ASP A 57 -7.63 23.69 2.99
C ASP A 57 -8.80 23.08 2.20
N ASN A 58 -10.01 23.49 2.53
CA ASN A 58 -11.25 23.11 1.85
C ASN A 58 -11.54 21.60 1.87
N LEU A 59 -11.21 20.95 2.96
CA LEU A 59 -11.43 19.51 3.16
C LEU A 59 -12.81 19.22 3.76
N GLY A 60 -13.43 18.13 3.30
CA GLY A 60 -14.69 17.65 3.81
C GLY A 60 -15.87 18.57 3.59
N ALA A 61 -16.99 18.29 4.28
CA ALA A 61 -18.27 19.00 4.10
C ALA A 61 -18.22 20.47 4.51
N ASN A 62 -17.36 20.83 5.47
CA ASN A 62 -17.32 22.16 6.10
C ASN A 62 -16.09 22.97 5.65
N ALA A 63 -15.41 22.56 4.57
CA ALA A 63 -14.20 23.21 4.05
C ALA A 63 -13.15 23.42 5.14
N SER A 64 -12.89 22.38 5.93
CA SER A 64 -11.92 22.38 7.03
C SER A 64 -10.49 22.48 6.52
N SER A 65 -9.57 22.90 7.41
CA SER A 65 -8.12 22.91 7.17
C SER A 65 -7.45 21.91 8.12
N LEU A 66 -6.60 21.01 7.58
CA LEU A 66 -5.82 20.08 8.37
C LEU A 66 -4.35 20.14 7.97
N GLU A 67 -3.47 20.19 8.96
CA GLU A 67 -2.03 19.93 8.78
C GLU A 67 -1.81 18.43 8.90
N LEU A 68 -1.49 17.76 7.79
CA LEU A 68 -1.30 16.31 7.77
C LEU A 68 0.13 15.93 8.15
N SER A 69 0.27 14.91 8.99
CA SER A 69 1.55 14.48 9.56
C SER A 69 1.84 12.98 9.45
N ASP A 70 0.93 12.19 8.88
CA ASP A 70 1.13 10.78 8.61
C ASP A 70 0.23 10.35 7.44
N PHE A 71 0.75 9.50 6.54
CA PHE A 71 -0.03 8.88 5.49
C PHE A 71 0.62 7.55 5.10
N ARG A 72 0.15 6.49 5.73
CA ARG A 72 0.64 5.11 5.52
C ARG A 72 -0.52 4.14 5.38
N PHE A 73 -0.36 3.14 4.53
CA PHE A 73 -1.32 2.05 4.44
C PHE A 73 -0.67 0.75 3.95
N TYR A 74 -1.26 -0.36 4.36
CA TYR A 74 -0.91 -1.68 3.85
C TYR A 74 -1.77 -2.06 2.65
N VAL A 75 -1.16 -2.71 1.67
CA VAL A 75 -1.86 -3.43 0.60
C VAL A 75 -1.46 -4.90 0.64
N GLN A 76 -2.40 -5.77 0.31
CA GLN A 76 -2.19 -7.22 0.24
C GLN A 76 -2.87 -7.80 -0.98
N ASP A 77 -2.44 -9.01 -1.38
CA ASP A 77 -3.03 -9.76 -2.49
C ASP A 77 -3.13 -8.92 -3.77
N VAL A 78 -2.03 -8.24 -4.11
CA VAL A 78 -1.98 -7.43 -5.32
C VAL A 78 -2.00 -8.33 -6.55
N GLU A 79 -2.92 -8.09 -7.45
CA GLU A 79 -3.12 -8.83 -8.69
C GLU A 79 -3.19 -7.88 -9.87
N LEU A 80 -2.60 -8.26 -11.00
CA LEU A 80 -2.75 -7.56 -12.27
C LEU A 80 -3.75 -8.30 -13.16
N LYS A 81 -4.61 -7.55 -13.81
CA LYS A 81 -5.59 -8.08 -14.75
C LYS A 81 -4.95 -8.23 -16.13
N SER A 82 -4.85 -9.46 -16.61
CA SER A 82 -4.35 -9.76 -17.94
C SER A 82 -5.38 -9.44 -19.03
N SER A 83 -4.92 -9.29 -20.24
CA SER A 83 -5.75 -8.90 -21.40
C SER A 83 -6.89 -9.89 -21.73
N ASP A 84 -6.85 -11.10 -21.19
CA ASP A 84 -7.94 -12.08 -21.25
C ASP A 84 -8.94 -11.97 -20.09
N GLY A 85 -8.74 -10.96 -19.23
CA GLY A 85 -9.61 -10.62 -18.11
C GLY A 85 -9.37 -11.43 -16.83
N GLN A 86 -8.29 -12.23 -16.76
CA GLN A 86 -7.95 -12.97 -15.57
C GLN A 86 -7.08 -12.12 -14.63
N TYR A 87 -7.33 -12.19 -13.32
CA TYR A 87 -6.46 -11.60 -12.31
C TYR A 87 -5.32 -12.57 -11.98
N VAL A 88 -4.09 -12.05 -12.04
CA VAL A 88 -2.85 -12.81 -11.86
C VAL A 88 -2.11 -12.22 -10.67
N PRO A 89 -1.84 -13.01 -9.62
CA PRO A 89 -1.12 -12.54 -8.45
C PRO A 89 0.28 -12.02 -8.77
N VAL A 90 0.64 -10.89 -8.18
CA VAL A 90 2.01 -10.39 -8.13
C VAL A 90 2.75 -11.18 -7.05
N THR A 91 3.79 -11.89 -7.43
CA THR A 91 4.73 -12.48 -6.46
C THR A 91 5.64 -11.38 -5.96
N LEU A 92 5.46 -10.96 -4.71
CA LEU A 92 6.21 -9.84 -4.12
C LEU A 92 7.71 -10.18 -4.00
N ASP A 93 8.54 -9.17 -4.22
CA ASP A 93 9.97 -9.22 -3.89
C ASP A 93 10.15 -8.95 -2.40
N THR A 94 10.35 -10.02 -1.63
CA THR A 94 10.51 -9.97 -0.17
C THR A 94 11.96 -10.17 0.28
N GLU A 95 12.88 -10.51 -0.63
CA GLU A 95 14.28 -10.74 -0.28
C GLU A 95 14.98 -9.40 0.00
N ALA A 96 15.47 -9.23 1.22
CA ALA A 96 16.11 -7.99 1.70
C ALA A 96 15.23 -6.72 1.56
N ASN A 97 13.93 -6.89 1.44
CA ASN A 97 12.96 -5.79 1.31
C ASN A 97 12.28 -5.54 2.67
N ILE A 98 12.51 -4.35 3.23
CA ILE A 98 11.92 -3.96 4.53
C ILE A 98 10.47 -3.50 4.42
N TRP A 99 9.93 -3.38 3.22
CA TRP A 99 8.59 -2.88 2.93
C TRP A 99 7.59 -3.98 2.59
N GLN A 100 8.09 -5.19 2.32
CA GLN A 100 7.28 -6.31 1.83
C GLN A 100 7.57 -7.60 2.58
N THR A 101 6.52 -8.32 3.00
CA THR A 101 6.63 -9.65 3.57
C THR A 101 5.41 -10.49 3.19
N GLY A 102 5.62 -11.77 2.87
CA GLY A 102 4.54 -12.64 2.42
C GLY A 102 3.83 -12.05 1.19
N ASN A 103 2.57 -11.68 1.36
CA ASN A 103 1.73 -11.02 0.35
C ASN A 103 1.36 -9.57 0.72
N VAL A 104 2.10 -8.94 1.65
CA VAL A 104 1.82 -7.60 2.20
C VAL A 104 2.91 -6.63 1.83
N THR A 105 2.51 -5.41 1.44
CA THR A 105 3.40 -4.25 1.27
C THR A 105 2.91 -3.09 2.14
N LEU A 106 3.82 -2.41 2.85
CA LEU A 106 3.55 -1.11 3.45
C LEU A 106 3.91 0.00 2.46
N LEU A 107 2.94 0.84 2.14
CA LEU A 107 3.14 2.12 1.45
C LEU A 107 3.26 3.21 2.52
N ASP A 108 4.36 3.95 2.48
CA ASP A 108 4.75 4.93 3.49
C ASP A 108 5.16 6.23 2.81
N PHE A 109 4.35 7.26 2.98
CA PHE A 109 4.55 8.57 2.34
C PHE A 109 4.98 9.65 3.33
N GLU A 110 5.09 9.33 4.62
CA GLU A 110 5.60 10.25 5.63
C GLU A 110 7.12 10.11 5.77
N ASP A 111 7.81 11.18 6.09
CA ASP A 111 9.28 11.26 6.12
C ASP A 111 9.84 11.54 7.53
N GLY A 112 9.14 11.09 8.57
CA GLY A 112 9.51 11.33 9.96
C GLY A 112 8.97 12.63 10.50
N CYS A 113 7.79 13.10 10.07
CA CYS A 113 7.16 14.32 10.56
C CYS A 113 6.91 14.33 12.07
N THR A 114 6.69 13.18 12.67
CA THR A 114 6.41 13.01 14.10
C THR A 114 7.33 11.96 14.71
N ASP A 115 7.39 11.91 16.03
CA ASP A 115 8.15 10.89 16.78
C ASP A 115 7.64 9.44 16.53
N LEU A 116 6.48 9.28 15.92
CA LEU A 116 5.92 7.98 15.52
C LEU A 116 6.08 7.68 14.03
N GLY A 117 6.68 8.60 13.29
CA GLY A 117 6.98 8.45 11.87
C GLY A 117 8.28 7.67 11.61
N THR A 118 8.55 7.44 10.34
CA THR A 118 9.75 6.77 9.84
C THR A 118 10.40 7.60 8.74
N ALA A 119 11.72 7.84 8.82
CA ALA A 119 12.40 8.66 7.80
C ALA A 119 12.49 8.01 6.41
N PRO A 120 12.66 6.68 6.25
CA PRO A 120 12.55 6.03 4.96
C PRO A 120 11.09 5.97 4.51
N MET A 121 10.85 6.23 3.21
CA MET A 121 9.53 6.15 2.56
C MET A 121 9.47 5.00 1.56
N ASN A 122 8.25 4.56 1.22
CA ASN A 122 8.01 3.59 0.16
C ASN A 122 6.72 3.91 -0.61
N SER A 123 6.84 4.07 -1.91
CA SER A 123 5.70 4.29 -2.82
C SER A 123 5.54 3.18 -3.86
N VAL A 124 6.18 2.02 -3.66
CA VAL A 124 6.26 0.98 -4.70
C VAL A 124 5.86 -0.38 -4.14
N VAL A 125 5.06 -1.11 -4.91
CA VAL A 125 4.90 -2.56 -4.79
C VAL A 125 5.78 -3.21 -5.85
N ALA A 126 6.84 -3.89 -5.43
CA ALA A 126 7.78 -4.56 -6.31
C ALA A 126 7.55 -6.08 -6.33
N GLY A 127 7.67 -6.69 -7.49
CA GLY A 127 7.48 -8.12 -7.61
C GLY A 127 7.61 -8.64 -9.02
N THR A 128 7.06 -9.82 -9.25
CA THR A 128 7.04 -10.45 -10.58
C THR A 128 5.67 -11.01 -10.91
N VAL A 129 5.35 -11.03 -12.19
CA VAL A 129 4.17 -11.69 -12.77
C VAL A 129 4.61 -12.57 -13.94
N PRO A 130 3.81 -13.55 -14.39
CA PRO A 130 4.03 -14.22 -15.68
C PRO A 130 4.18 -13.21 -16.81
N GLU A 131 4.96 -13.54 -17.83
CA GLU A 131 5.05 -12.69 -19.02
C GLU A 131 3.67 -12.51 -19.67
N GLY A 132 3.28 -11.28 -19.95
CA GLY A 132 1.97 -10.95 -20.49
C GLY A 132 1.75 -9.44 -20.63
N THR A 133 0.54 -9.08 -21.07
CA THR A 133 0.04 -7.71 -21.09
C THR A 133 -1.04 -7.56 -20.04
N TYR A 134 -0.96 -6.50 -19.27
CA TYR A 134 -1.85 -6.23 -18.14
C TYR A 134 -2.51 -4.86 -18.33
N ASP A 135 -3.81 -4.76 -18.04
CA ASP A 135 -4.64 -3.57 -18.26
C ASP A 135 -5.55 -3.20 -17.07
N GLY A 136 -5.28 -3.76 -15.90
CA GLY A 136 -5.98 -3.44 -14.66
C GLY A 136 -5.24 -3.95 -13.44
N ILE A 137 -5.66 -3.49 -12.26
CA ILE A 137 -5.11 -3.89 -10.97
C ILE A 137 -6.23 -4.14 -9.96
N ARG A 138 -6.04 -5.12 -9.08
CA ARG A 138 -6.87 -5.34 -7.90
C ARG A 138 -6.00 -5.63 -6.68
N PHE A 139 -6.45 -5.17 -5.51
CA PHE A 139 -5.79 -5.46 -4.23
C PHE A 139 -6.77 -5.28 -3.06
N LEU A 140 -6.41 -5.80 -1.89
CA LEU A 140 -7.06 -5.48 -0.63
C LEU A 140 -6.22 -4.45 0.14
N MET A 141 -6.83 -3.40 0.68
CA MET A 141 -6.13 -2.55 1.65
C MET A 141 -6.20 -3.21 3.03
N GLY A 142 -5.04 -3.52 3.59
CA GLY A 142 -4.94 -4.13 4.92
C GLY A 142 -3.85 -5.19 5.05
N VAL A 143 -3.92 -5.91 6.17
CA VAL A 143 -3.05 -7.03 6.51
C VAL A 143 -3.88 -8.31 6.59
N PRO A 144 -3.46 -9.46 6.04
CA PRO A 144 -4.17 -10.73 6.14
C PRO A 144 -4.43 -11.11 7.59
N PHE A 145 -5.53 -11.82 7.85
CA PHE A 145 -5.96 -12.11 9.22
C PHE A 145 -4.89 -12.85 10.04
N ASP A 146 -4.21 -13.81 9.45
CA ASP A 146 -3.16 -14.62 10.09
C ASP A 146 -1.90 -13.81 10.45
N LEU A 147 -1.61 -12.73 9.74
CA LEU A 147 -0.51 -11.80 10.04
C LEU A 147 -0.96 -10.63 10.92
N ASN A 148 -2.26 -10.27 10.88
CA ASN A 148 -2.79 -9.06 11.52
C ASN A 148 -2.66 -9.06 13.05
N HIS A 149 -2.57 -10.23 13.67
CA HIS A 149 -2.55 -10.38 15.13
C HIS A 149 -1.22 -10.93 15.65
N GLU A 150 -0.17 -10.85 14.83
CA GLU A 150 1.18 -11.22 15.24
C GLU A 150 1.80 -10.22 16.21
N ASN A 151 2.84 -10.67 16.93
CA ASN A 151 3.59 -9.81 17.82
C ASN A 151 4.58 -8.95 17.01
N PRO A 152 4.42 -7.62 16.92
CA PRO A 152 5.29 -6.77 16.13
C PRO A 152 6.75 -6.76 16.60
N ALA A 153 7.02 -7.14 17.85
CA ALA A 153 8.39 -7.21 18.37
C ALA A 153 9.23 -8.34 17.73
N VAL A 154 8.57 -9.29 17.07
CA VAL A 154 9.22 -10.45 16.41
C VAL A 154 8.75 -10.66 14.98
N ALA A 155 7.80 -9.85 14.51
CA ALA A 155 7.32 -9.90 13.13
C ALA A 155 8.41 -9.40 12.16
N GLU A 156 8.39 -9.95 10.96
CA GLU A 156 9.26 -9.46 9.88
C GLU A 156 8.82 -8.06 9.41
N PRO A 157 9.76 -7.21 8.99
CA PRO A 157 9.38 -5.95 8.35
C PRO A 157 8.47 -6.19 7.13
N PRO A 158 7.47 -5.29 6.90
CA PRO A 158 7.15 -4.05 7.62
C PRO A 158 6.23 -4.23 8.83
N LEU A 159 5.89 -5.45 9.23
CA LEU A 159 4.95 -5.73 10.33
C LEU A 159 5.58 -5.53 11.72
N ASN A 160 6.86 -5.21 11.81
CA ASN A 160 7.57 -4.85 13.05
C ASN A 160 7.38 -3.38 13.47
N LEU A 161 6.60 -2.58 12.74
CA LEU A 161 6.35 -1.16 13.05
C LEU A 161 5.22 -1.02 14.08
N SER A 162 5.57 -0.83 15.34
CA SER A 162 4.60 -0.69 16.44
C SER A 162 3.69 0.54 16.29
N SER A 163 4.13 1.59 15.60
CA SER A 163 3.29 2.77 15.31
C SER A 163 2.10 2.44 14.39
N MET A 164 2.21 1.37 13.61
CA MET A 164 1.14 0.85 12.75
C MET A 164 0.27 -0.22 13.42
N GLN A 165 0.47 -0.52 14.70
CA GLN A 165 -0.36 -1.47 15.45
C GLN A 165 -1.13 -0.76 16.57
N TRP A 166 -2.34 -1.21 16.88
CA TRP A 166 -3.09 -0.79 18.06
C TRP A 166 -2.73 -1.63 19.30
N ASN A 167 -3.04 -2.90 19.23
CA ASN A 167 -2.79 -3.92 20.27
C ASN A 167 -2.96 -5.33 19.63
N TRP A 168 -2.71 -6.37 20.39
CA TRP A 168 -2.75 -7.74 19.89
C TRP A 168 -4.16 -8.19 19.44
N GLN A 169 -5.22 -7.70 20.07
CA GLN A 169 -6.60 -8.01 19.69
C GLN A 169 -7.03 -7.25 18.44
N GLY A 170 -6.73 -5.95 18.36
CA GLY A 170 -7.12 -5.09 17.22
C GLY A 170 -6.24 -5.30 15.98
N GLY A 171 -4.97 -5.68 16.19
CA GLY A 171 -4.00 -5.84 15.13
C GLY A 171 -3.49 -4.52 14.55
N TYR A 172 -3.16 -4.53 13.27
CA TYR A 172 -2.57 -3.39 12.56
C TYR A 172 -3.62 -2.36 12.14
N LYS A 173 -3.18 -1.10 12.05
CA LYS A 173 -3.85 -0.05 11.30
C LYS A 173 -3.60 -0.31 9.82
N PHE A 174 -4.64 -0.62 9.07
CA PHE A 174 -4.56 -0.87 7.63
C PHE A 174 -4.31 0.42 6.84
N LEU A 175 -4.92 1.51 7.31
CA LEU A 175 -4.69 2.88 6.91
C LEU A 175 -4.42 3.71 8.16
N ARG A 176 -3.42 4.57 8.10
CA ARG A 176 -3.14 5.58 9.08
C ARG A 176 -2.91 6.91 8.39
N ILE A 177 -3.79 7.88 8.68
CA ILE A 177 -3.62 9.29 8.32
C ILE A 177 -3.83 10.10 9.60
N ASP A 178 -2.82 10.85 10.00
CA ASP A 178 -2.87 11.71 11.19
C ASP A 178 -2.71 13.17 10.81
N SER A 179 -3.26 14.06 11.63
CA SER A 179 -3.03 15.49 11.57
C SER A 179 -2.27 16.00 12.80
N GLY A 180 -1.67 17.17 12.68
CA GLY A 180 -1.01 17.87 13.78
C GLY A 180 0.17 17.13 14.39
N ASN A 181 0.35 17.28 15.71
CA ASN A 181 1.45 16.70 16.47
C ASN A 181 1.02 15.52 17.34
N LEU A 182 -0.01 14.79 16.94
CA LEU A 182 -0.57 13.62 17.63
C LEU A 182 -1.15 13.92 19.02
N SER A 183 -1.64 15.14 19.23
CA SER A 183 -2.39 15.48 20.45
C SER A 183 -3.73 14.72 20.49
N MET A 184 -4.37 14.64 21.65
CA MET A 184 -5.67 13.95 21.80
C MET A 184 -6.80 14.63 21.01
N THR A 185 -6.58 15.88 20.56
CA THR A 185 -7.55 16.69 19.82
C THR A 185 -7.26 16.73 18.32
N ASP A 186 -6.17 16.13 17.85
CA ASP A 186 -5.83 16.09 16.44
C ASP A 186 -6.67 15.05 15.71
N TRP A 187 -7.09 15.39 14.50
CA TRP A 187 -7.92 14.53 13.66
C TRP A 187 -7.14 13.31 13.16
N ARG A 188 -7.78 12.15 13.12
CA ARG A 188 -7.17 10.90 12.69
C ARG A 188 -8.10 10.04 11.87
N MET A 189 -7.54 9.37 10.87
CA MET A 189 -8.14 8.22 10.23
C MET A 189 -7.29 6.99 10.45
N HIS A 190 -7.78 6.06 11.29
CA HIS A 190 -7.16 4.76 11.48
C HIS A 190 -8.15 3.67 11.10
N LEU A 191 -7.92 3.02 9.96
CA LEU A 191 -8.68 1.83 9.58
C LEU A 191 -8.02 0.58 10.12
N GLY A 192 -8.80 -0.37 10.57
CA GLY A 192 -8.35 -1.71 10.97
C GLY A 192 -9.51 -2.60 11.37
N SER A 193 -9.24 -3.87 11.61
CA SER A 193 -10.25 -4.83 12.06
C SER A 193 -10.80 -4.47 13.44
N THR A 194 -12.10 -4.65 13.63
CA THR A 194 -12.75 -4.41 14.93
C THR A 194 -13.72 -5.52 15.31
N ALA A 195 -14.27 -5.44 16.52
CA ALA A 195 -15.06 -6.51 17.10
C ALA A 195 -14.34 -7.87 17.07
N CYS A 196 -13.03 -7.83 17.28
CA CYS A 196 -12.21 -9.04 17.36
C CYS A 196 -12.38 -9.72 18.73
N ASP A 197 -12.40 -11.03 18.73
CA ASP A 197 -12.26 -11.83 19.96
C ASP A 197 -10.81 -11.78 20.48
N GLY A 198 -10.51 -12.51 21.54
CA GLY A 198 -9.18 -12.55 22.13
C GLY A 198 -8.95 -11.50 23.21
N ASP A 199 -7.69 -11.29 23.55
CA ASP A 199 -7.25 -10.42 24.65
C ASP A 199 -6.30 -9.34 24.11
N PRO A 200 -6.49 -8.05 24.46
CA PRO A 200 -5.65 -6.96 23.94
C PRO A 200 -4.17 -7.04 24.38
N VAL A 201 -3.88 -7.81 25.43
CA VAL A 201 -2.51 -7.99 25.95
C VAL A 201 -1.97 -9.39 25.67
N GLY A 202 -2.84 -10.42 25.77
CA GLY A 202 -2.46 -11.83 25.61
C GLY A 202 -2.63 -12.37 24.19
N GLY A 203 -3.30 -11.66 23.30
CA GLY A 203 -3.58 -12.12 21.95
C GLY A 203 -4.64 -13.21 21.88
N GLY A 204 -4.45 -14.21 21.01
CA GLY A 204 -5.36 -15.33 20.82
C GLY A 204 -6.62 -14.99 20.04
N THR A 205 -6.57 -13.95 19.21
CA THR A 205 -7.64 -13.57 18.29
C THR A 205 -7.87 -14.66 17.26
N THR A 206 -9.11 -15.12 17.13
CA THR A 206 -9.52 -16.17 16.19
C THR A 206 -10.51 -15.66 15.13
N ALA A 207 -11.17 -14.52 15.40
CA ALA A 207 -12.08 -13.88 14.45
C ALA A 207 -12.26 -12.39 14.76
N CYS A 208 -12.61 -11.62 13.74
CA CYS A 208 -13.06 -10.23 13.87
C CYS A 208 -14.44 -10.09 13.22
N GLY A 209 -15.38 -9.49 13.94
CA GLY A 209 -16.74 -9.23 13.45
C GLY A 209 -16.77 -8.24 12.27
N ASN A 210 -15.82 -7.28 12.27
CA ASN A 210 -15.66 -6.31 11.20
C ASN A 210 -14.21 -6.40 10.67
N PRO A 211 -13.98 -7.11 9.57
CA PRO A 211 -12.63 -7.26 8.99
C PRO A 211 -12.09 -5.95 8.39
N ASN A 212 -12.94 -5.04 7.94
CA ASN A 212 -12.62 -3.68 7.44
C ASN A 212 -11.46 -3.64 6.43
N ARG A 213 -11.43 -4.58 5.48
CA ARG A 213 -10.45 -4.64 4.38
C ARG A 213 -11.14 -4.26 3.08
N PRO A 214 -11.00 -3.02 2.59
CA PRO A 214 -11.55 -2.62 1.30
C PRO A 214 -10.92 -3.43 0.17
N GLU A 215 -11.76 -3.94 -0.73
CA GLU A 215 -11.29 -4.44 -2.02
C GLU A 215 -11.31 -3.29 -3.03
N VAL A 216 -10.18 -3.09 -3.70
CA VAL A 216 -9.99 -2.04 -4.70
C VAL A 216 -9.76 -2.70 -6.04
N GLU A 217 -10.61 -2.38 -7.01
CA GLU A 217 -10.44 -2.77 -8.40
C GLU A 217 -10.37 -1.51 -9.27
N LEU A 218 -9.25 -1.34 -9.98
CA LEU A 218 -9.04 -0.29 -10.96
C LEU A 218 -8.96 -0.96 -12.32
N ALA A 219 -10.10 -0.97 -13.01
CA ALA A 219 -10.33 -1.79 -14.22
C ALA A 219 -9.48 -1.37 -15.42
N THR A 220 -8.89 -0.15 -15.39
CA THR A 220 -7.97 0.38 -16.38
C THR A 220 -6.71 0.83 -15.67
N PHE A 221 -5.61 0.11 -15.87
CA PHE A 221 -4.32 0.40 -15.25
C PHE A 221 -3.19 -0.28 -16.04
N ASP A 222 -2.23 0.49 -16.53
CA ASP A 222 -1.01 -0.02 -17.14
C ASP A 222 0.13 0.01 -16.11
N PRO A 223 0.63 -1.14 -15.63
CA PRO A 223 1.66 -1.18 -14.60
C PRO A 223 3.01 -0.55 -15.01
N ALA A 224 3.21 -0.26 -16.30
CA ALA A 224 4.44 0.36 -16.79
C ALA A 224 4.39 1.89 -16.80
N THR A 225 3.21 2.50 -16.79
CA THR A 225 3.04 3.95 -17.00
C THR A 225 2.17 4.63 -15.98
N ASP A 226 1.25 3.91 -15.39
CA ASP A 226 0.23 4.49 -14.53
C ASP A 226 0.63 4.42 -13.05
N THR A 227 0.03 5.30 -12.26
CA THR A 227 0.21 5.37 -10.81
C THR A 227 -1.13 5.18 -10.11
N VAL A 228 -1.18 4.34 -9.08
CA VAL A 228 -2.33 4.24 -8.17
C VAL A 228 -2.26 5.41 -7.19
N VAL A 229 -3.26 6.25 -7.19
CA VAL A 229 -3.35 7.42 -6.31
C VAL A 229 -4.27 7.12 -5.13
N ALA A 230 -3.80 7.35 -3.91
CA ALA A 230 -4.60 7.42 -2.69
C ALA A 230 -4.86 8.90 -2.38
N ASP A 231 -6.11 9.37 -2.49
CA ASP A 231 -6.48 10.78 -2.35
C ASP A 231 -7.23 11.03 -1.03
N PHE A 232 -6.59 11.74 -0.12
CA PHE A 232 -7.20 12.11 1.16
C PHE A 232 -8.43 13.03 1.00
N ALA A 233 -8.42 13.96 0.04
CA ALA A 233 -9.57 14.83 -0.18
C ALA A 233 -10.80 14.02 -0.64
N ALA A 234 -10.60 13.00 -1.48
CA ALA A 234 -11.66 12.08 -1.89
C ALA A 234 -12.13 11.18 -0.73
N LEU A 235 -11.21 10.75 0.15
CA LEU A 235 -11.57 9.98 1.36
C LEU A 235 -12.49 10.76 2.28
N VAL A 236 -12.24 12.05 2.48
CA VAL A 236 -13.00 12.88 3.43
C VAL A 236 -14.13 13.66 2.76
N ASP A 237 -14.38 13.47 1.48
CA ASP A 237 -15.49 14.17 0.78
C ASP A 237 -16.82 13.86 1.47
N GLY A 238 -17.53 14.92 1.84
CA GLY A 238 -18.79 14.85 2.59
C GLY A 238 -18.65 14.60 4.11
N ALA A 239 -17.45 14.36 4.65
CA ALA A 239 -17.24 14.20 6.08
C ALA A 239 -17.12 15.57 6.80
N ALA A 240 -17.69 15.69 8.00
CA ALA A 240 -17.52 16.87 8.85
C ALA A 240 -16.25 16.70 9.71
N LEU A 241 -15.17 17.38 9.34
CA LEU A 241 -13.86 17.19 9.99
C LEU A 241 -13.66 18.09 11.22
N ASP A 242 -14.49 19.11 11.40
CA ASP A 242 -14.48 20.09 12.49
C ASP A 242 -15.48 19.77 13.61
N VAL A 243 -16.23 18.68 13.46
CA VAL A 243 -17.20 18.20 14.44
C VAL A 243 -16.83 16.79 14.82
N ASN A 244 -16.89 16.48 16.11
CA ASN A 244 -16.65 15.12 16.61
C ASN A 244 -17.86 14.64 17.40
N GLN A 245 -18.28 13.40 17.18
CA GLN A 245 -19.34 12.77 17.97
C GLN A 245 -18.92 12.74 19.44
N PRO A 246 -19.80 13.13 20.39
CA PRO A 246 -19.48 13.06 21.81
C PRO A 246 -19.07 11.65 22.25
N GLU A 247 -18.07 11.57 23.11
CA GLU A 247 -17.54 10.33 23.67
C GLU A 247 -16.81 9.39 22.68
N THR A 248 -16.50 9.86 21.47
CA THR A 248 -15.65 9.15 20.52
C THR A 248 -14.24 9.78 20.41
N GLN A 249 -13.33 9.09 19.74
CA GLN A 249 -12.03 9.64 19.39
C GLN A 249 -12.19 10.69 18.28
N VAL A 250 -11.32 11.69 18.26
CA VAL A 250 -11.37 12.71 17.19
C VAL A 250 -11.02 12.09 15.84
N GLY A 251 -11.90 12.31 14.84
CA GLY A 251 -11.84 11.64 13.54
C GLY A 251 -12.45 10.24 13.59
N CYS A 252 -11.91 9.30 12.83
CA CYS A 252 -12.40 7.91 12.79
C CYS A 252 -11.28 6.92 13.12
N GLN A 253 -11.48 6.09 14.13
CA GLN A 253 -10.57 5.00 14.46
C GLN A 253 -11.27 3.62 14.37
N SER A 254 -12.12 3.45 13.37
CA SER A 254 -12.87 2.21 13.06
C SER A 254 -13.82 1.73 14.16
N ALA A 255 -14.13 2.55 15.17
CA ALA A 255 -15.04 2.14 16.23
C ALA A 255 -16.46 1.96 15.67
N PRO A 256 -17.13 0.79 15.84
CA PRO A 256 -18.40 0.50 15.16
C PRO A 256 -19.57 1.43 15.55
N ALA A 257 -19.46 2.11 16.71
CA ALA A 257 -20.47 3.04 17.20
C ALA A 257 -20.15 4.52 16.92
N ASP A 258 -19.01 4.79 16.26
CA ASP A 258 -18.55 6.13 15.95
C ASP A 258 -19.13 6.61 14.61
N GLY A 259 -20.15 7.47 14.65
CA GLY A 259 -20.82 7.97 13.46
C GLY A 259 -19.91 8.79 12.53
N ASP A 260 -18.80 9.34 13.05
CA ASP A 260 -17.82 10.09 12.25
C ASP A 260 -17.12 9.19 11.22
N CYS A 261 -17.12 7.88 11.43
CA CYS A 261 -16.60 6.90 10.49
C CYS A 261 -17.48 6.66 9.25
N ALA A 262 -18.78 6.97 9.32
CA ALA A 262 -19.74 6.50 8.33
C ALA A 262 -19.41 6.94 6.89
N VAL A 263 -19.11 8.21 6.67
CA VAL A 263 -18.76 8.76 5.34
C VAL A 263 -17.41 8.22 4.87
N LEU A 264 -16.43 8.12 5.76
CA LEU A 264 -15.08 7.61 5.43
C LEU A 264 -15.13 6.14 5.00
N PHE A 265 -15.94 5.32 5.68
CA PHE A 265 -16.15 3.92 5.31
C PHE A 265 -16.86 3.79 3.96
N ASP A 266 -17.87 4.65 3.70
CA ASP A 266 -18.56 4.69 2.40
C ASP A 266 -17.57 5.01 1.27
N ASN A 267 -16.72 6.04 1.45
CA ASN A 267 -15.68 6.44 0.50
C ASN A 267 -14.55 5.41 0.34
N LEU A 268 -14.40 4.48 1.29
CA LEU A 268 -13.52 3.31 1.19
C LEU A 268 -14.21 2.09 0.57
N GLY A 269 -15.50 2.15 0.26
CA GLY A 269 -16.26 1.00 -0.21
C GLY A 269 -16.54 -0.04 0.87
N LEU A 270 -16.64 0.38 2.13
CA LEU A 270 -16.89 -0.49 3.29
C LEU A 270 -18.29 -0.29 3.86
N PRO A 271 -18.94 -1.36 4.37
CA PRO A 271 -20.18 -1.22 5.12
C PRO A 271 -19.92 -0.60 6.49
N PHE A 272 -20.85 0.23 6.99
CA PHE A 272 -20.75 0.80 8.33
C PHE A 272 -22.14 1.00 8.98
N GLY A 273 -22.25 0.73 10.29
CA GLY A 273 -23.46 1.00 11.07
C GLY A 273 -24.73 0.31 10.56
N GLY A 274 -24.62 -0.77 9.83
CA GLY A 274 -25.73 -1.47 9.17
C GLY A 274 -26.06 -0.96 7.76
N SER A 275 -25.39 0.10 7.28
CA SER A 275 -25.45 0.53 5.88
C SER A 275 -24.58 -0.38 5.00
N PRO A 276 -25.03 -0.68 3.76
CA PRO A 276 -24.19 -1.43 2.81
C PRO A 276 -22.95 -0.62 2.44
N ALA A 277 -21.96 -1.29 1.85
CA ALA A 277 -20.80 -0.66 1.28
C ALA A 277 -21.17 0.31 0.14
N GLY A 278 -20.55 1.47 0.10
CA GLY A 278 -20.58 2.41 -1.01
C GLY A 278 -19.68 2.02 -2.17
N THR A 279 -19.43 2.96 -3.05
CA THR A 279 -18.41 2.82 -4.09
C THR A 279 -17.15 3.53 -3.62
N GLN A 280 -16.03 2.83 -3.57
CA GLN A 280 -14.77 3.45 -3.17
C GLN A 280 -14.40 4.60 -4.11
N SER A 281 -13.92 5.70 -3.51
CA SER A 281 -13.43 6.91 -4.19
C SER A 281 -12.01 7.29 -3.78
N PHE A 282 -11.48 6.64 -2.75
CA PHE A 282 -10.16 6.91 -2.17
C PHE A 282 -9.02 6.59 -3.15
N PHE A 283 -9.15 5.51 -3.94
CA PHE A 283 -8.16 5.13 -4.93
C PHE A 283 -8.61 5.43 -6.37
N SER A 284 -7.67 5.96 -7.16
CA SER A 284 -7.84 6.23 -8.59
C SER A 284 -6.56 5.93 -9.36
N VAL A 285 -6.57 6.12 -10.69
CA VAL A 285 -5.41 5.95 -11.59
C VAL A 285 -5.05 7.30 -12.21
N GLU A 286 -3.76 7.60 -12.27
CA GLU A 286 -3.17 8.71 -13.04
C GLU A 286 -2.01 8.27 -13.93
#